data_2bd6b306f62715bda08812622a354649
#
_entry.id   2bd6b306f62715bda08812622a354649
#
_cell.length_a   1.000
_cell.length_b   1.000
_cell.length_c   1.000
_cell.angle_alpha   90.00
_cell.angle_beta   90.00
_cell.angle_gamma   90.00
#
_symmetry.space_group_name_H-M   'P 1'
#
loop_
_entity.id
_entity.type
_entity.pdbx_description
1 polymer ?
#
loop_
_entity_poly.entity_id
_entity_poly.type
_entity_poly.pdbx_seq_one_letter_code
_entity_poly.pdbx_strand_id
1 'polypeptide(L)'
;NTLNRGGAETHLFDLVHQQTLKNYEVELVVIGSDRENIMSLEEEFKNLQIRIKRLNGPRMFNIASYFRLYSHIKRNKYHVIHSHQPRSDFMLYVIRKFNTSFRWIVSVHGKYDTYLESTKISNSIKKRFMHLLARYWEKADAVIAISDAVSDWIVDLNKKIRPTVIPYWVDQSNLNSSNTFGEDISIGFLGRLNKNKGIEELLSAFNNLDTTNLTLTIGGYSEPAYLEYLKSISNEESYKKYKGKNKL
;
A
#
# COMPACT_ATOMS: atom_id res chain seq x y z
N ASN A 1 -7.18 3.02 4.86
CA ASN A 1 -8.35 2.18 5.09
C ASN A 1 -8.15 1.21 6.25
N THR A 2 -7.08 0.43 6.27
CA THR A 2 -6.68 -0.50 7.32
C THR A 2 -5.23 -0.23 7.70
N LEU A 3 -4.74 -0.84 8.77
CA LEU A 3 -3.32 -0.81 9.17
C LEU A 3 -2.64 -2.16 8.92
N ASN A 4 -3.24 -3.04 8.14
CA ASN A 4 -2.59 -4.28 7.76
C ASN A 4 -1.29 -4.00 7.01
N ARG A 5 -0.21 -4.66 7.41
CA ARG A 5 1.12 -4.46 6.83
C ARG A 5 1.13 -4.71 5.32
N GLY A 6 1.51 -3.68 4.58
CA GLY A 6 1.64 -3.67 3.13
C GLY A 6 2.57 -2.54 2.72
N GLY A 7 2.98 -2.45 1.46
CA GLY A 7 3.92 -1.42 1.01
C GLY A 7 3.43 0.01 1.26
N ALA A 8 2.16 0.30 1.00
CA ALA A 8 1.58 1.62 1.22
C ALA A 8 1.46 1.97 2.72
N GLU A 9 1.12 0.99 3.55
CA GLU A 9 0.98 1.15 5.00
C GLU A 9 2.35 1.30 5.68
N THR A 10 3.37 0.56 5.23
CA THR A 10 4.75 0.71 5.70
C THR A 10 5.29 2.10 5.32
N HIS A 11 5.09 2.53 4.07
CA HIS A 11 5.46 3.89 3.67
C HIS A 11 4.74 4.97 4.49
N LEU A 12 3.45 4.77 4.80
CA LEU A 12 2.71 5.68 5.67
C LEU A 12 3.33 5.74 7.08
N PHE A 13 3.76 4.60 7.62
CA PHE A 13 4.47 4.55 8.90
C PHE A 13 5.76 5.37 8.85
N ASP A 14 6.60 5.15 7.83
CA ASP A 14 7.86 5.88 7.66
C ASP A 14 7.62 7.38 7.52
N LEU A 15 6.60 7.77 6.73
CA LEU A 15 6.22 9.18 6.57
C LEU A 15 5.82 9.81 7.91
N VAL A 16 4.94 9.16 8.67
CA VAL A 16 4.49 9.65 9.97
C VAL A 16 5.65 9.72 10.96
N HIS A 17 6.52 8.72 10.97
CA HIS A 17 7.73 8.73 11.81
C HIS A 17 8.61 9.94 11.49
N GLN A 18 8.90 10.21 10.23
CA GLN A 18 9.69 11.40 9.84
C GLN A 18 8.99 12.71 10.19
N GLN A 19 7.66 12.77 10.13
CA GLN A 19 6.90 13.95 10.55
C GLN A 19 7.00 14.18 12.07
N THR A 20 6.92 13.12 12.88
CA THR A 20 7.08 13.24 14.32
C THR A 20 8.48 13.68 14.72
N LEU A 21 9.53 13.19 14.06
CA LEU A 21 10.91 13.64 14.26
C LEU A 21 11.09 15.14 13.97
N LYS A 22 10.25 15.70 13.10
CA LYS A 22 10.20 17.14 12.78
C LYS A 22 9.21 17.91 13.65
N ASN A 23 8.70 17.33 14.73
CA ASN A 23 7.75 17.93 15.68
C ASN A 23 6.40 18.33 15.04
N TYR A 24 5.95 17.68 13.99
CA TYR A 24 4.58 17.85 13.52
C TYR A 24 3.62 17.07 14.42
N GLU A 25 2.49 17.69 14.77
CA GLU A 25 1.38 16.97 15.39
C GLU A 25 0.65 16.16 14.34
N VAL A 26 0.73 14.83 14.46
CA VAL A 26 0.11 13.88 13.53
C VAL A 26 -0.96 13.07 14.25
N GLU A 27 -2.09 12.88 13.58
CA GLU A 27 -3.13 11.93 13.98
C GLU A 27 -3.47 11.03 12.80
N LEU A 28 -3.63 9.75 13.06
CA LEU A 28 -3.99 8.76 12.07
C LEU A 28 -5.48 8.42 12.16
N VAL A 29 -6.23 8.63 11.07
CA VAL A 29 -7.64 8.26 10.97
C VAL A 29 -7.78 7.00 10.12
N VAL A 30 -8.24 5.90 10.74
CA VAL A 30 -8.44 4.59 10.11
C VAL A 30 -9.91 4.37 9.83
N ILE A 31 -10.26 4.17 8.56
CA ILE A 31 -11.67 4.09 8.13
C ILE A 31 -12.22 2.67 8.26
N GLY A 32 -11.42 1.66 7.91
CA GLY A 32 -11.82 0.25 7.90
C GLY A 32 -11.31 -0.52 9.12
N SER A 33 -11.70 -1.78 9.18
CA SER A 33 -11.17 -2.74 10.16
C SER A 33 -10.02 -3.54 9.54
N ASP A 34 -9.03 -3.88 10.33
CA ASP A 34 -7.93 -4.74 9.92
C ASP A 34 -8.43 -6.17 9.67
N ARG A 35 -7.73 -6.91 8.83
CA ARG A 35 -7.98 -8.34 8.61
C ARG A 35 -7.24 -9.13 9.67
N GLU A 36 -7.92 -10.08 10.30
CA GLU A 36 -7.40 -10.87 11.43
C GLU A 36 -6.12 -11.65 11.10
N ASN A 37 -5.99 -12.10 9.85
CA ASN A 37 -4.87 -12.94 9.42
C ASN A 37 -3.67 -12.14 8.86
N ILE A 38 -3.68 -10.82 8.94
CA ILE A 38 -2.61 -9.97 8.45
C ILE A 38 -2.10 -9.09 9.60
N MET A 39 -0.79 -9.12 9.82
CA MET A 39 -0.15 -8.30 10.85
C MET A 39 -0.52 -6.82 10.66
N SER A 40 -0.93 -6.17 11.74
CA SER A 40 -1.25 -4.74 11.78
C SER A 40 -0.03 -3.93 12.20
N LEU A 41 0.11 -2.72 11.67
CA LEU A 41 1.11 -1.72 12.09
C LEU A 41 0.62 -0.86 13.26
N GLU A 42 -0.51 -1.22 13.88
CA GLU A 42 -1.11 -0.37 14.93
C GLU A 42 -0.20 -0.17 16.13
N GLU A 43 0.49 -1.24 16.57
CA GLU A 43 1.39 -1.16 17.72
C GLU A 43 2.62 -0.29 17.41
N GLU A 44 3.16 -0.37 16.19
CA GLU A 44 4.26 0.48 15.76
C GLU A 44 3.86 1.97 15.78
N PHE A 45 2.65 2.31 15.31
CA PHE A 45 2.15 3.69 15.41
C PHE A 45 1.91 4.12 16.87
N LYS A 46 1.44 3.24 17.74
CA LYS A 46 1.29 3.53 19.18
C LYS A 46 2.64 3.79 19.84
N ASN A 47 3.68 3.04 19.47
CA ASN A 47 5.04 3.26 19.96
C ASN A 47 5.59 4.64 19.58
N LEU A 48 5.16 5.21 18.44
CA LEU A 48 5.43 6.60 18.07
C LEU A 48 4.53 7.62 18.80
N GLN A 49 3.69 7.19 19.74
CA GLN A 49 2.71 8.01 20.46
C GLN A 49 1.68 8.70 19.54
N ILE A 50 1.43 8.13 18.35
CA ILE A 50 0.47 8.66 17.39
C ILE A 50 -0.95 8.32 17.83
N ARG A 51 -1.81 9.34 17.88
CA ARG A 51 -3.24 9.14 18.15
C ARG A 51 -3.88 8.45 16.95
N ILE A 52 -4.54 7.30 17.19
CA ILE A 52 -5.24 6.54 16.17
C ILE A 52 -6.74 6.66 16.41
N LYS A 53 -7.45 7.25 15.46
CA LYS A 53 -8.91 7.34 15.45
C LYS A 53 -9.50 6.34 14.48
N ARG A 54 -10.22 5.33 14.98
CA ARG A 54 -10.95 4.37 14.16
C ARG A 54 -12.39 4.83 13.93
N LEU A 55 -12.83 4.84 12.65
CA LEU A 55 -14.19 5.19 12.28
C LEU A 55 -15.10 3.96 12.20
N ASN A 56 -14.52 2.75 12.16
CA ASN A 56 -15.21 1.46 12.10
C ASN A 56 -16.31 1.41 11.03
N GLY A 57 -16.00 1.91 9.86
CA GLY A 57 -16.91 1.96 8.73
C GLY A 57 -16.75 0.74 7.83
N PRO A 58 -17.60 -0.32 7.93
CA PRO A 58 -17.40 -1.56 7.17
C PRO A 58 -17.62 -1.39 5.66
N ARG A 59 -18.34 -0.38 5.22
CA ARG A 59 -18.71 -0.14 3.82
C ARG A 59 -18.32 1.25 3.33
N MET A 60 -18.06 1.38 2.02
CA MET A 60 -17.70 2.63 1.36
C MET A 60 -18.72 3.77 1.55
N PHE A 61 -19.99 3.43 1.62
CA PHE A 61 -21.12 4.37 1.75
C PHE A 61 -21.76 4.37 3.14
N ASN A 62 -21.00 4.10 4.19
CA ASN A 62 -21.53 4.24 5.55
C ASN A 62 -21.63 5.73 5.92
N ILE A 63 -22.83 6.31 5.80
CA ILE A 63 -23.14 7.72 6.06
C ILE A 63 -22.67 8.15 7.46
N ALA A 64 -22.84 7.30 8.47
CA ALA A 64 -22.38 7.61 9.82
C ALA A 64 -20.85 7.84 9.89
N SER A 65 -20.07 7.12 9.09
CA SER A 65 -18.61 7.33 9.02
C SER A 65 -18.26 8.69 8.42
N TYR A 66 -19.04 9.18 7.44
CA TYR A 66 -18.86 10.52 6.88
C TYR A 66 -19.14 11.61 7.91
N PHE A 67 -20.26 11.51 8.67
CA PHE A 67 -20.58 12.46 9.74
C PHE A 67 -19.53 12.42 10.86
N ARG A 68 -19.07 11.23 11.25
CA ARG A 68 -18.00 11.09 12.26
C ARG A 68 -16.71 11.75 11.79
N LEU A 69 -16.28 11.51 10.54
CA LEU A 69 -15.09 12.12 9.97
C LEU A 69 -15.24 13.64 9.85
N TYR A 70 -16.36 14.12 9.32
CA TYR A 70 -16.65 15.56 9.21
C TYR A 70 -16.60 16.26 10.57
N SER A 71 -17.31 15.72 11.56
CA SER A 71 -17.35 16.28 12.91
C SER A 71 -15.98 16.25 13.57
N HIS A 72 -15.18 15.20 13.31
CA HIS A 72 -13.83 15.06 13.81
C HIS A 72 -12.91 16.13 13.20
N ILE A 73 -12.93 16.30 11.89
CA ILE A 73 -12.17 17.34 11.18
C ILE A 73 -12.55 18.74 11.68
N LYS A 74 -13.85 19.03 11.78
CA LYS A 74 -14.34 20.35 12.21
C LYS A 74 -13.92 20.69 13.64
N ARG A 75 -13.87 19.69 14.52
CA ARG A 75 -13.54 19.87 15.94
C ARG A 75 -12.05 20.09 16.16
N ASN A 76 -11.20 19.36 15.45
CA ASN A 76 -9.76 19.36 15.65
C ASN A 76 -9.01 20.40 14.78
N LYS A 77 -9.67 21.03 13.79
CA LYS A 77 -9.14 22.13 12.97
C LYS A 77 -7.78 21.83 12.34
N TYR A 78 -7.66 20.67 11.64
CA TYR A 78 -6.43 20.30 10.97
C TYR A 78 -6.03 21.31 9.89
N HIS A 79 -4.74 21.62 9.77
CA HIS A 79 -4.19 22.43 8.69
C HIS A 79 -4.09 21.66 7.39
N VAL A 80 -3.68 20.39 7.49
CA VAL A 80 -3.48 19.48 6.36
C VAL A 80 -4.17 18.15 6.67
N ILE A 81 -4.86 17.60 5.67
CA ILE A 81 -5.37 16.23 5.70
C ILE A 81 -4.80 15.50 4.49
N HIS A 82 -4.11 14.39 4.75
CA HIS A 82 -3.45 13.60 3.74
C HIS A 82 -4.18 12.26 3.57
N SER A 83 -4.70 11.98 2.39
CA SER A 83 -5.36 10.72 2.08
C SER A 83 -4.48 9.81 1.23
N HIS A 84 -4.60 8.50 1.46
CA HIS A 84 -3.70 7.50 0.90
C HIS A 84 -4.40 6.38 0.11
N GLN A 85 -5.70 6.44 -0.08
CA GLN A 85 -6.42 5.40 -0.81
C GLN A 85 -7.77 5.91 -1.35
N PRO A 86 -8.32 5.33 -2.44
CA PRO A 86 -9.53 5.80 -3.12
C PRO A 86 -10.74 6.05 -2.20
N ARG A 87 -10.89 5.23 -1.15
CA ARG A 87 -12.00 5.39 -0.21
C ARG A 87 -11.86 6.66 0.64
N SER A 88 -10.66 6.93 1.17
CA SER A 88 -10.40 8.17 1.91
C SER A 88 -10.48 9.39 1.00
N ASP A 89 -10.02 9.26 -0.24
CA ASP A 89 -10.07 10.33 -1.23
C ASP A 89 -11.52 10.74 -1.51
N PHE A 90 -12.40 9.76 -1.74
CA PHE A 90 -13.81 10.03 -1.96
C PHE A 90 -14.48 10.66 -0.74
N MET A 91 -14.20 10.17 0.46
CA MET A 91 -14.74 10.75 1.69
C MET A 91 -14.33 12.22 1.85
N LEU A 92 -13.05 12.54 1.63
CA LEU A 92 -12.56 13.91 1.73
C LEU A 92 -13.10 14.80 0.61
N TYR A 93 -13.24 14.28 -0.61
CA TYR A 93 -13.90 14.99 -1.69
C TYR A 93 -15.32 15.44 -1.33
N VAL A 94 -16.09 14.57 -0.68
CA VAL A 94 -17.45 14.90 -0.21
C VAL A 94 -17.39 15.93 0.92
N ILE A 95 -16.54 15.72 1.91
CA ILE A 95 -16.41 16.62 3.07
C ILE A 95 -15.93 18.00 2.65
N ARG A 96 -15.04 18.08 1.67
CA ARG A 96 -14.48 19.33 1.16
C ARG A 96 -15.55 20.27 0.58
N LYS A 97 -16.70 19.74 0.14
CA LYS A 97 -17.82 20.56 -0.32
C LYS A 97 -18.48 21.36 0.81
N PHE A 98 -18.31 20.94 2.05
CA PHE A 98 -18.94 21.53 3.25
C PHE A 98 -17.91 22.16 4.19
N ASN A 99 -16.64 21.84 4.04
CA ASN A 99 -15.56 22.35 4.88
C ASN A 99 -14.27 22.50 4.07
N THR A 100 -13.81 23.73 3.92
CA THR A 100 -12.59 24.10 3.16
C THR A 100 -11.45 24.60 4.07
N SER A 101 -11.58 24.43 5.38
CA SER A 101 -10.63 24.98 6.35
C SER A 101 -9.28 24.25 6.40
N PHE A 102 -9.10 23.15 5.65
CA PHE A 102 -7.86 22.38 5.60
C PHE A 102 -7.34 22.28 4.16
N ARG A 103 -6.04 22.08 4.02
CA ARG A 103 -5.45 21.65 2.75
C ARG A 103 -5.55 20.14 2.61
N TRP A 104 -5.96 19.68 1.43
CA TRP A 104 -6.11 18.27 1.14
C TRP A 104 -5.01 17.78 0.20
N ILE A 105 -4.20 16.82 0.66
CA ILE A 105 -3.18 16.13 -0.12
C ILE A 105 -3.64 14.70 -0.40
N VAL A 106 -3.37 14.21 -1.61
CA VAL A 106 -3.65 12.83 -2.03
C VAL A 106 -2.34 12.15 -2.38
N SER A 107 -2.08 10.96 -1.84
CA SER A 107 -1.02 10.08 -2.34
C SER A 107 -1.60 8.88 -3.09
N VAL A 108 -1.18 8.72 -4.33
CA VAL A 108 -1.57 7.62 -5.22
C VAL A 108 -0.47 6.57 -5.23
N HIS A 109 -0.76 5.41 -4.65
CA HIS A 109 0.21 4.34 -4.37
C HIS A 109 0.34 3.29 -5.48
N GLY A 110 -0.21 3.54 -6.65
CA GLY A 110 -0.12 2.64 -7.81
C GLY A 110 -1.26 2.86 -8.79
N LYS A 111 -1.21 2.15 -9.89
CA LYS A 111 -2.30 2.14 -10.88
C LYS A 111 -3.42 1.25 -10.35
N TYR A 112 -4.58 1.84 -10.02
CA TYR A 112 -5.68 1.11 -9.41
C TYR A 112 -6.49 0.25 -10.39
N ASP A 113 -6.32 0.43 -11.68
CA ASP A 113 -6.89 -0.43 -12.73
C ASP A 113 -6.40 -1.87 -12.61
N THR A 114 -5.13 -2.09 -12.28
CA THR A 114 -4.56 -3.43 -12.07
C THR A 114 -5.25 -4.19 -10.93
N TYR A 115 -5.74 -3.50 -9.90
CA TYR A 115 -6.52 -4.12 -8.81
C TYR A 115 -7.91 -4.55 -9.26
N LEU A 116 -8.44 -3.93 -10.30
CA LEU A 116 -9.75 -4.25 -10.84
C LEU A 116 -9.69 -5.32 -11.93
N GLU A 117 -8.51 -5.65 -12.46
CA GLU A 117 -8.34 -6.67 -13.51
C GLU A 117 -8.84 -8.04 -13.07
N SER A 118 -8.62 -8.40 -11.80
CA SER A 118 -9.12 -9.66 -11.20
C SER A 118 -10.62 -9.67 -10.93
N THR A 119 -11.33 -8.56 -11.11
CA THR A 119 -12.76 -8.47 -10.86
C THR A 119 -13.58 -8.75 -12.13
N LYS A 120 -14.78 -9.36 -11.98
CA LYS A 120 -15.73 -9.60 -13.08
C LYS A 120 -16.44 -8.32 -13.58
N ILE A 121 -15.97 -7.13 -13.17
CA ILE A 121 -16.55 -5.84 -13.58
C ILE A 121 -16.11 -5.53 -15.01
N SER A 122 -17.03 -5.02 -15.86
CA SER A 122 -16.70 -4.68 -17.25
C SER A 122 -15.66 -3.55 -17.32
N ASN A 123 -14.81 -3.58 -18.36
CA ASN A 123 -13.74 -2.60 -18.56
C ASN A 123 -14.29 -1.16 -18.68
N SER A 124 -15.48 -0.99 -19.24
CA SER A 124 -16.13 0.33 -19.34
C SER A 124 -16.46 0.91 -17.96
N ILE A 125 -16.94 0.09 -17.02
CA ILE A 125 -17.23 0.52 -15.66
C ILE A 125 -15.94 0.83 -14.90
N LYS A 126 -14.91 -0.01 -15.07
CA LYS A 126 -13.57 0.23 -14.47
C LYS A 126 -13.01 1.57 -14.95
N LYS A 127 -13.04 1.83 -16.25
CA LYS A 127 -12.57 3.08 -16.85
C LYS A 127 -13.35 4.30 -16.29
N ARG A 128 -14.68 4.21 -16.22
CA ARG A 128 -15.51 5.28 -15.63
C ARG A 128 -15.16 5.55 -14.17
N PHE A 129 -14.90 4.50 -13.40
CA PHE A 129 -14.49 4.63 -12.01
C PHE A 129 -13.13 5.33 -11.88
N MET A 130 -12.15 4.99 -12.71
CA MET A 130 -10.84 5.67 -12.72
C MET A 130 -10.95 7.16 -13.06
N HIS A 131 -11.71 7.50 -14.10
CA HIS A 131 -11.95 8.92 -14.44
C HIS A 131 -12.70 9.67 -13.33
N LEU A 132 -13.59 8.99 -12.59
CA LEU A 132 -14.28 9.59 -11.45
C LEU A 132 -13.31 9.86 -10.30
N LEU A 133 -12.39 8.93 -10.00
CA LEU A 133 -11.33 9.16 -9.01
C LEU A 133 -10.46 10.36 -9.41
N ALA A 134 -10.04 10.43 -10.66
CA ALA A 134 -9.23 11.55 -11.15
C ALA A 134 -9.97 12.91 -11.03
N ARG A 135 -11.30 12.93 -11.16
CA ARG A 135 -12.10 14.14 -10.87
C ARG A 135 -12.09 14.53 -9.40
N TYR A 136 -12.01 13.57 -8.49
CA TYR A 136 -11.86 13.88 -7.06
C TYR A 136 -10.48 14.45 -6.79
N TRP A 137 -9.42 13.83 -7.32
CA TRP A 137 -8.05 14.29 -7.15
C TRP A 137 -7.81 15.69 -7.73
N GLU A 138 -8.49 16.08 -8.82
CA GLU A 138 -8.44 17.44 -9.36
C GLU A 138 -8.86 18.50 -8.32
N LYS A 139 -9.63 18.13 -7.30
CA LYS A 139 -10.09 19.04 -6.24
C LYS A 139 -9.18 19.04 -4.99
N ALA A 140 -8.15 18.21 -4.97
CA ALA A 140 -7.12 18.26 -3.95
C ALA A 140 -6.18 19.46 -4.17
N ASP A 141 -5.57 19.92 -3.09
CA ASP A 141 -4.57 21.01 -3.17
C ASP A 141 -3.23 20.50 -3.70
N ALA A 142 -2.94 19.21 -3.51
CA ALA A 142 -1.78 18.54 -4.09
C ALA A 142 -2.08 17.05 -4.34
N VAL A 143 -1.49 16.50 -5.40
CA VAL A 143 -1.53 15.08 -5.73
C VAL A 143 -0.09 14.57 -5.80
N ILE A 144 0.22 13.54 -5.05
CA ILE A 144 1.53 12.89 -5.01
C ILE A 144 1.42 11.55 -5.74
N ALA A 145 2.35 11.29 -6.65
CA ALA A 145 2.54 10.02 -7.32
C ALA A 145 3.82 9.35 -6.81
N ILE A 146 3.78 8.04 -6.57
CA ILE A 146 4.95 7.30 -6.06
C ILE A 146 6.03 7.01 -7.12
N SER A 147 5.73 7.26 -8.39
CA SER A 147 6.66 7.08 -9.51
C SER A 147 6.18 7.86 -10.73
N ASP A 148 7.08 8.06 -11.70
CA ASP A 148 6.75 8.67 -12.98
C ASP A 148 5.64 7.91 -13.70
N ALA A 149 5.70 6.58 -13.71
CA ALA A 149 4.67 5.74 -14.33
C ALA A 149 3.27 5.90 -13.71
N VAL A 150 3.19 6.22 -12.41
CA VAL A 150 1.92 6.55 -11.74
C VAL A 150 1.51 7.99 -12.05
N SER A 151 2.45 8.91 -12.12
CA SER A 151 2.22 10.30 -12.52
C SER A 151 1.63 10.37 -13.93
N ASP A 152 2.25 9.71 -14.90
CA ASP A 152 1.78 9.67 -16.28
C ASP A 152 0.36 9.09 -16.38
N TRP A 153 0.12 7.97 -15.66
CA TRP A 153 -1.21 7.38 -15.59
C TRP A 153 -2.28 8.32 -15.01
N ILE A 154 -1.96 9.12 -13.99
CA ILE A 154 -2.87 10.14 -13.44
C ILE A 154 -3.17 11.22 -14.48
N VAL A 155 -2.15 11.69 -15.18
CA VAL A 155 -2.28 12.73 -16.23
C VAL A 155 -3.11 12.20 -17.40
N ASP A 156 -2.94 10.94 -17.79
CA ASP A 156 -3.76 10.29 -18.83
C ASP A 156 -5.24 10.22 -18.45
N LEU A 157 -5.53 9.98 -17.16
CA LEU A 157 -6.91 9.99 -16.65
C LEU A 157 -7.51 11.41 -16.61
N ASN A 158 -6.71 12.41 -16.26
CA ASN A 158 -7.14 13.80 -16.20
C ASN A 158 -5.96 14.77 -16.37
N LYS A 159 -5.85 15.34 -17.57
CA LYS A 159 -4.77 16.26 -17.97
C LYS A 159 -4.70 17.56 -17.16
N LYS A 160 -5.67 17.86 -16.32
CA LYS A 160 -5.66 19.05 -15.44
C LYS A 160 -4.85 18.82 -14.17
N ILE A 161 -4.61 17.59 -13.78
CA ILE A 161 -3.83 17.25 -12.58
C ILE A 161 -2.34 17.42 -12.92
N ARG A 162 -1.60 17.95 -11.97
CA ARG A 162 -0.13 18.05 -12.02
C ARG A 162 0.43 17.33 -10.80
N PRO A 163 0.65 16.00 -10.88
CA PRO A 163 1.18 15.26 -9.76
C PRO A 163 2.62 15.66 -9.46
N THR A 164 2.98 15.66 -8.19
CA THR A 164 4.37 15.71 -7.76
C THR A 164 4.86 14.29 -7.54
N VAL A 165 5.95 13.89 -8.18
CA VAL A 165 6.53 12.56 -7.98
C VAL A 165 7.37 12.56 -6.72
N ILE A 166 6.95 11.74 -5.73
CA ILE A 166 7.69 11.49 -4.49
C ILE A 166 7.76 9.97 -4.32
N PRO A 167 8.88 9.34 -4.68
CA PRO A 167 9.03 7.89 -4.57
C PRO A 167 9.09 7.45 -3.11
N TYR A 168 8.83 6.17 -2.88
CA TYR A 168 9.08 5.57 -1.57
C TYR A 168 10.58 5.61 -1.26
N TRP A 169 10.90 5.81 0.00
CA TRP A 169 12.28 5.73 0.50
C TRP A 169 12.44 4.53 1.43
N VAL A 170 13.67 4.13 1.61
CA VAL A 170 14.08 3.11 2.58
C VAL A 170 15.10 3.73 3.50
N ASP A 171 14.93 3.54 4.80
CA ASP A 171 15.95 3.94 5.77
C ASP A 171 17.17 3.04 5.62
N GLN A 172 18.29 3.65 5.24
CA GLN A 172 19.55 2.95 5.00
C GLN A 172 20.39 2.76 6.28
N SER A 173 19.99 3.32 7.40
CA SER A 173 20.75 3.28 8.67
C SER A 173 20.99 1.86 9.19
N ASN A 174 20.17 0.89 8.79
CA ASN A 174 20.25 -0.51 9.19
C ASN A 174 20.78 -1.46 8.08
N LEU A 175 21.26 -0.91 6.96
CA LEU A 175 21.82 -1.73 5.90
C LEU A 175 23.27 -2.10 6.25
N ASN A 176 23.45 -3.25 6.87
CA ASN A 176 24.78 -3.87 7.00
C ASN A 176 25.16 -4.45 5.64
N SER A 177 25.94 -3.74 4.86
CA SER A 177 26.52 -4.26 3.62
C SER A 177 27.77 -5.09 3.94
N SER A 178 27.61 -6.37 4.26
CA SER A 178 28.70 -7.32 4.14
C SER A 178 28.76 -7.79 2.68
N ASN A 179 29.57 -7.15 1.88
CA ASN A 179 29.80 -7.53 0.47
C ASN A 179 30.76 -8.73 0.34
N THR A 180 30.60 -9.77 1.12
CA THR A 180 31.30 -11.04 0.91
C THR A 180 30.42 -11.91 0.02
N PHE A 181 30.63 -11.83 -1.28
CA PHE A 181 30.11 -12.83 -2.22
C PHE A 181 30.92 -14.11 -2.00
N GLY A 182 30.30 -15.11 -1.37
CA GLY A 182 30.82 -16.49 -1.36
C GLY A 182 30.58 -17.20 -2.69
N GLU A 183 31.05 -18.42 -2.83
CA GLU A 183 30.75 -19.27 -4.00
C GLU A 183 29.28 -19.62 -4.12
N ASP A 184 28.52 -19.61 -3.00
CA ASP A 184 27.10 -19.86 -2.94
C ASP A 184 26.30 -18.56 -3.16
N ILE A 185 25.45 -18.54 -4.17
CA ILE A 185 24.57 -17.41 -4.50
C ILE A 185 23.18 -17.63 -3.91
N SER A 186 22.72 -16.69 -3.09
CA SER A 186 21.37 -16.69 -2.53
C SER A 186 20.50 -15.62 -3.18
N ILE A 187 19.40 -16.04 -3.83
CA ILE A 187 18.39 -15.16 -4.41
C ILE A 187 17.23 -15.06 -3.42
N GLY A 188 16.83 -13.84 -3.06
CA GLY A 188 15.71 -13.56 -2.16
C GLY A 188 14.54 -12.90 -2.87
N PHE A 189 13.33 -13.39 -2.63
CA PHE A 189 12.09 -12.69 -2.95
C PHE A 189 11.33 -12.41 -1.66
N LEU A 190 10.90 -11.15 -1.46
CA LEU A 190 10.07 -10.75 -0.32
C LEU A 190 8.85 -9.98 -0.80
N GLY A 191 7.65 -10.47 -0.49
CA GLY A 191 6.40 -9.81 -0.90
C GLY A 191 5.17 -10.67 -0.70
N ARG A 192 3.98 -10.12 -1.00
CA ARG A 192 2.76 -10.94 -1.01
C ARG A 192 2.85 -11.99 -2.12
N LEU A 193 2.59 -13.25 -1.76
CA LEU A 193 2.62 -14.35 -2.72
C LEU A 193 1.25 -14.41 -3.42
N ASN A 194 1.18 -13.84 -4.59
CA ASN A 194 0.02 -13.88 -5.48
C ASN A 194 0.48 -13.81 -6.94
N LYS A 195 -0.40 -14.19 -7.88
CA LYS A 195 -0.11 -14.24 -9.32
C LYS A 195 0.50 -12.95 -9.89
N ASN A 196 0.06 -11.78 -9.39
CA ASN A 196 0.52 -10.49 -9.91
C ASN A 196 1.96 -10.13 -9.49
N LYS A 197 2.65 -11.00 -8.75
CA LYS A 197 4.02 -10.78 -8.29
C LYS A 197 5.07 -11.59 -9.04
N GLY A 198 4.66 -12.32 -10.08
CA GLY A 198 5.58 -13.07 -10.93
C GLY A 198 6.27 -14.25 -10.24
N ILE A 199 5.65 -14.84 -9.22
CA ILE A 199 6.29 -15.91 -8.43
C ILE A 199 6.31 -17.22 -9.22
N GLU A 200 5.28 -17.47 -10.02
CA GLU A 200 5.22 -18.65 -10.89
C GLU A 200 6.34 -18.58 -11.96
N GLU A 201 6.52 -17.40 -12.53
CA GLU A 201 7.60 -17.12 -13.49
C GLU A 201 8.97 -17.22 -12.82
N LEU A 202 9.13 -16.70 -11.61
CA LEU A 202 10.37 -16.82 -10.83
C LEU A 202 10.72 -18.29 -10.55
N LEU A 203 9.76 -19.08 -10.11
CA LEU A 203 9.95 -20.52 -9.86
C LEU A 203 10.30 -21.25 -11.15
N SER A 204 9.58 -20.98 -12.24
CA SER A 204 9.87 -21.57 -13.54
C SER A 204 11.28 -21.22 -14.02
N ALA A 205 11.69 -19.97 -13.91
CA ALA A 205 13.03 -19.54 -14.28
C ALA A 205 14.10 -20.23 -13.43
N PHE A 206 13.88 -20.28 -12.09
CA PHE A 206 14.83 -20.90 -11.17
C PHE A 206 14.97 -22.41 -11.40
N ASN A 207 13.88 -23.12 -11.66
CA ASN A 207 13.89 -24.55 -11.96
C ASN A 207 14.62 -24.91 -13.27
N ASN A 208 14.77 -23.97 -14.19
CA ASN A 208 15.50 -24.13 -15.44
C ASN A 208 17.00 -23.78 -15.35
N LEU A 209 17.47 -23.32 -14.17
CA LEU A 209 18.88 -23.03 -13.95
C LEU A 209 19.63 -24.31 -13.58
N ASP A 210 20.63 -24.66 -14.38
CA ASP A 210 21.53 -25.79 -14.12
C ASP A 210 22.70 -25.35 -13.24
N THR A 211 22.42 -25.07 -11.96
CA THR A 211 23.46 -24.61 -11.03
C THR A 211 23.28 -25.23 -9.65
N THR A 212 24.34 -25.82 -9.13
CA THR A 212 24.37 -26.49 -7.83
C THR A 212 24.57 -25.55 -6.65
N ASN A 213 25.05 -24.33 -6.89
CA ASN A 213 25.39 -23.33 -5.86
C ASN A 213 24.38 -22.20 -5.73
N LEU A 214 23.16 -22.33 -6.29
CA LEU A 214 22.08 -21.37 -6.17
C LEU A 214 21.06 -21.78 -5.12
N THR A 215 20.61 -20.81 -4.33
CA THR A 215 19.50 -20.96 -3.39
C THR A 215 18.47 -19.89 -3.65
N LEU A 216 17.19 -20.26 -3.75
CA LEU A 216 16.06 -19.32 -3.81
C LEU A 216 15.27 -19.33 -2.49
N THR A 217 15.19 -18.17 -1.85
CA THR A 217 14.38 -17.98 -0.65
C THR A 217 13.19 -17.06 -1.00
N ILE A 218 11.96 -17.54 -0.78
CA ILE A 218 10.75 -16.76 -1.00
C ILE A 218 10.07 -16.53 0.34
N GLY A 219 9.86 -15.26 0.72
CA GLY A 219 9.19 -14.86 1.94
C GLY A 219 7.94 -14.03 1.64
N GLY A 220 6.89 -14.20 2.47
CA GLY A 220 5.70 -13.39 2.38
C GLY A 220 4.40 -14.12 2.74
N TYR A 221 3.32 -13.35 2.79
CA TYR A 221 1.98 -13.88 3.03
C TYR A 221 1.35 -14.41 1.74
N SER A 222 0.66 -15.54 1.84
CA SER A 222 -0.14 -16.14 0.77
C SER A 222 -1.49 -16.61 1.28
N GLU A 223 -2.49 -16.63 0.41
CA GLU A 223 -3.68 -17.46 0.64
C GLU A 223 -3.30 -18.95 0.66
N PRO A 224 -3.85 -19.77 1.58
CA PRO A 224 -3.44 -21.15 1.75
C PRO A 224 -3.47 -21.99 0.47
N ALA A 225 -4.54 -21.88 -0.32
CA ALA A 225 -4.69 -22.61 -1.58
C ALA A 225 -3.62 -22.25 -2.62
N TYR A 226 -3.23 -20.97 -2.70
CA TYR A 226 -2.19 -20.54 -3.60
C TYR A 226 -0.79 -20.94 -3.13
N LEU A 227 -0.57 -20.98 -1.81
CA LEU A 227 0.67 -21.50 -1.24
C LEU A 227 0.87 -22.97 -1.57
N GLU A 228 -0.16 -23.81 -1.43
CA GLU A 228 -0.10 -25.23 -1.79
C GLU A 228 0.15 -25.41 -3.30
N TYR A 229 -0.48 -24.59 -4.14
CA TYR A 229 -0.18 -24.58 -5.58
C TYR A 229 1.29 -24.23 -5.86
N LEU A 230 1.83 -23.20 -5.24
CA LEU A 230 3.26 -22.83 -5.42
C LEU A 230 4.19 -23.95 -4.99
N LYS A 231 3.87 -24.64 -3.90
CA LYS A 231 4.61 -25.83 -3.46
C LYS A 231 4.57 -26.96 -4.49
N SER A 232 3.44 -27.16 -5.15
CA SER A 232 3.29 -28.24 -6.13
C SER A 232 4.06 -28.02 -7.44
N ILE A 233 4.37 -26.76 -7.79
CA ILE A 233 5.15 -26.40 -8.99
C ILE A 233 6.63 -26.15 -8.69
N SER A 234 7.05 -26.16 -7.42
CA SER A 234 8.45 -26.11 -7.02
C SER A 234 9.05 -27.52 -7.02
N ASN A 235 10.30 -27.66 -7.46
CA ASN A 235 11.02 -28.94 -7.37
C ASN A 235 11.24 -29.34 -5.90
N GLU A 236 11.18 -30.66 -5.56
CA GLU A 236 11.32 -31.13 -4.19
C GLU A 236 12.64 -30.69 -3.53
N GLU A 237 13.73 -30.58 -4.28
CA GLU A 237 15.01 -30.10 -3.78
C GLU A 237 14.98 -28.60 -3.45
N SER A 238 14.25 -27.81 -4.21
CA SER A 238 14.03 -26.38 -3.95
C SER A 238 13.15 -26.18 -2.71
N TYR A 239 12.21 -27.10 -2.43
CA TYR A 239 11.28 -27.01 -1.33
C TYR A 239 11.92 -27.21 0.06
N LYS A 240 12.99 -28.00 0.19
CA LYS A 240 13.70 -28.20 1.47
C LYS A 240 14.23 -26.90 2.08
N LYS A 241 14.36 -25.85 1.29
CA LYS A 241 14.79 -24.51 1.71
C LYS A 241 13.64 -23.50 1.91
N TYR A 242 12.39 -23.91 1.64
CA TYR A 242 11.20 -23.08 1.89
C TYR A 242 10.82 -23.13 3.38
N LYS A 243 11.49 -22.40 4.22
CA LYS A 243 10.92 -22.04 5.53
C LYS A 243 10.08 -20.80 5.36
N GLY A 244 8.82 -20.96 4.98
CA GLY A 244 7.78 -19.96 5.16
C GLY A 244 7.64 -19.70 6.66
N LYS A 245 8.45 -18.83 7.23
CA LYS A 245 8.19 -18.32 8.57
C LYS A 245 7.02 -17.36 8.46
N ASN A 246 5.86 -17.78 8.98
CA ASN A 246 4.76 -16.89 9.38
C ASN A 246 5.21 -16.01 10.57
N LYS A 247 6.40 -15.41 10.51
CA LYS A 247 6.90 -14.47 11.51
C LYS A 247 7.87 -13.51 10.80
N LEU A 248 7.36 -12.38 10.43
CA LEU A 248 8.03 -11.11 10.47
C LEU A 248 7.18 -10.15 11.27
#